data_2fa6185941aa1b945206fe8bd2e9aa75
#
_entry.id   2fa6185941aa1b945206fe8bd2e9aa75
#
_cell.length_a   1.000
_cell.length_b   1.000
_cell.length_c   1.000
_cell.angle_alpha   90.00
_cell.angle_beta   90.00
_cell.angle_gamma   90.00
#
_symmetry.space_group_name_H-M   'P 1'
#
loop_
_entity.id
_entity.type
_entity.pdbx_description
1 polymer ?
#
loop_
_entity_poly.entity_id
_entity_poly.type
_entity_poly.pdbx_seq_one_letter_code
_entity_poly.pdbx_strand_id
1 'polypeptide(L)'
;MSAVPEGKYVDVGDGLQVHYHAEGSGFPVVFLHGSGPGASGWSNFRRNYPVFAAAGLHAVVVDTLGFGYSSKPDDVDYTLDFLVGKLRAALDALGISRCALVGNSHGGALAIKLALDDPGRVARLVLMAPGGLEEREVYMKMPGIRTMMKVFLAGDLTRESLRRVFELQLYNSALVTDEILDERLEIARLQPKRVLTSLQVPHLAPLLSQLQCPIFALWGMDDQFCPSTGAITIARSCKQTRVLLLSEYGHWVMVEQAALFNRLCIDFVKEGT
;
A
#
# COMPACT_ATOMS: atom_id res chain seq x y z
N MET A 1 -13.62 -20.44 -5.78
CA MET A 1 -12.53 -19.79 -5.01
C MET A 1 -11.33 -19.68 -5.95
N SER A 2 -10.91 -18.50 -6.34
CA SER A 2 -9.61 -18.34 -7.00
C SER A 2 -8.57 -18.47 -5.89
N ALA A 3 -7.87 -19.60 -5.82
CA ALA A 3 -6.77 -19.77 -4.89
C ALA A 3 -5.77 -18.62 -5.09
N VAL A 4 -5.21 -18.10 -4.00
CA VAL A 4 -4.08 -17.16 -4.10
C VAL A 4 -2.99 -17.84 -4.94
N PRO A 5 -2.49 -17.23 -6.02
CA PRO A 5 -1.44 -17.85 -6.83
C PRO A 5 -0.20 -18.11 -5.97
N GLU A 6 0.54 -19.15 -6.32
CA GLU A 6 1.83 -19.37 -5.69
C GLU A 6 2.75 -18.20 -5.97
N GLY A 7 3.22 -17.54 -4.91
CA GLY A 7 4.17 -16.43 -5.01
C GLY A 7 5.61 -16.91 -4.96
N LYS A 8 6.53 -15.96 -5.02
CA LYS A 8 7.98 -16.17 -4.92
C LYS A 8 8.52 -15.49 -3.69
N TYR A 9 9.71 -15.89 -3.28
CA TYR A 9 10.42 -15.30 -2.14
C TYR A 9 11.77 -14.76 -2.58
N VAL A 10 12.18 -13.64 -1.97
CA VAL A 10 13.50 -13.06 -2.13
C VAL A 10 14.09 -12.78 -0.75
N ASP A 11 15.39 -13.12 -0.61
CA ASP A 11 16.14 -12.86 0.63
C ASP A 11 16.44 -11.37 0.76
N VAL A 12 16.24 -10.81 1.95
CA VAL A 12 16.45 -9.39 2.26
C VAL A 12 17.44 -9.19 3.40
N GLY A 13 18.28 -10.20 3.66
CA GLY A 13 19.24 -10.24 4.74
C GLY A 13 18.63 -10.58 6.09
N ASP A 14 19.50 -10.87 7.06
CA ASP A 14 19.15 -11.22 8.44
C ASP A 14 18.25 -12.46 8.56
N GLY A 15 18.30 -13.38 7.57
CA GLY A 15 17.43 -14.56 7.51
C GLY A 15 15.97 -14.24 7.19
N LEU A 16 15.68 -13.04 6.72
CA LEU A 16 14.32 -12.58 6.39
C LEU A 16 14.06 -12.67 4.90
N GLN A 17 12.82 -13.04 4.55
CA GLN A 17 12.37 -13.17 3.17
C GLN A 17 11.14 -12.29 2.92
N VAL A 18 11.13 -11.66 1.74
CA VAL A 18 9.98 -10.93 1.21
C VAL A 18 9.27 -11.79 0.17
N HIS A 19 7.98 -12.00 0.37
CA HIS A 19 7.10 -12.66 -0.58
C HIS A 19 6.63 -11.66 -1.64
N TYR A 20 6.52 -12.12 -2.90
CA TYR A 20 6.05 -11.29 -3.99
C TYR A 20 5.40 -12.09 -5.11
N HIS A 21 4.56 -11.41 -5.89
CA HIS A 21 4.09 -11.86 -7.20
C HIS A 21 4.68 -10.96 -8.28
N ALA A 22 5.01 -11.51 -9.44
CA ALA A 22 5.50 -10.74 -10.57
C ALA A 22 4.98 -11.30 -11.88
N GLU A 23 4.50 -10.40 -12.74
CA GLU A 23 4.01 -10.71 -14.08
C GLU A 23 4.47 -9.67 -15.10
N GLY A 24 4.51 -10.08 -16.37
CA GLY A 24 4.89 -9.21 -17.48
C GLY A 24 6.39 -8.97 -17.58
N SER A 25 6.73 -8.07 -18.50
CA SER A 25 8.09 -7.63 -18.79
C SER A 25 8.07 -6.16 -19.18
N GLY A 26 9.21 -5.49 -19.14
CA GLY A 26 9.34 -4.07 -19.46
C GLY A 26 9.66 -3.24 -18.22
N PHE A 27 9.20 -1.99 -18.18
CA PHE A 27 9.53 -1.09 -17.08
C PHE A 27 8.90 -1.56 -15.75
N PRO A 28 9.70 -1.66 -14.65
CA PRO A 28 9.19 -2.18 -13.38
C PRO A 28 8.19 -1.24 -12.71
N VAL A 29 7.08 -1.81 -12.25
CA VAL A 29 6.07 -1.14 -11.41
C VAL A 29 5.87 -1.97 -10.16
N VAL A 30 6.20 -1.41 -9.01
CA VAL A 30 6.16 -2.10 -7.71
C VAL A 30 4.96 -1.63 -6.90
N PHE A 31 4.12 -2.56 -6.49
CA PHE A 31 2.89 -2.31 -5.75
C PHE A 31 3.09 -2.59 -4.25
N LEU A 32 2.72 -1.62 -3.43
CA LEU A 32 2.88 -1.61 -1.97
C LEU A 32 1.52 -1.44 -1.29
N HIS A 33 1.10 -2.45 -0.55
CA HIS A 33 -0.18 -2.51 0.13
C HIS A 33 -0.23 -1.70 1.44
N GLY A 34 -1.44 -1.47 1.95
CA GLY A 34 -1.68 -0.85 3.26
C GLY A 34 -1.41 -1.78 4.44
N SER A 35 -1.56 -1.27 5.67
CA SER A 35 -1.20 -1.96 6.92
C SER A 35 -2.38 -2.61 7.66
N GLY A 36 -3.51 -2.80 7.03
CA GLY A 36 -4.68 -3.41 7.67
C GLY A 36 -4.47 -4.87 8.07
N PRO A 37 -5.32 -5.42 8.97
CA PRO A 37 -5.27 -6.83 9.35
C PRO A 37 -5.32 -7.75 8.13
N GLY A 38 -4.41 -8.72 8.06
CA GLY A 38 -4.31 -9.67 6.96
C GLY A 38 -3.95 -9.06 5.61
N ALA A 39 -3.40 -7.84 5.58
CA ALA A 39 -2.99 -7.21 4.34
C ALA A 39 -1.92 -8.01 3.62
N SER A 40 -2.06 -8.09 2.29
CA SER A 40 -1.06 -8.64 1.38
C SER A 40 -1.11 -7.86 0.06
N GLY A 41 -0.06 -7.96 -0.72
CA GLY A 41 -0.02 -7.39 -2.06
C GLY A 41 -1.14 -7.96 -2.93
N TRP A 42 -1.31 -9.29 -2.92
CA TRP A 42 -2.39 -9.97 -3.65
C TRP A 42 -3.77 -9.43 -3.28
N SER A 43 -4.11 -9.39 -1.99
CA SER A 43 -5.44 -8.97 -1.54
C SER A 43 -5.77 -7.52 -1.93
N ASN A 44 -4.75 -6.66 -2.03
CA ASN A 44 -4.93 -5.26 -2.40
C ASN A 44 -4.96 -5.05 -3.92
N PHE A 45 -4.12 -5.77 -4.70
CA PHE A 45 -3.83 -5.41 -6.09
C PHE A 45 -4.14 -6.48 -7.13
N ARG A 46 -4.78 -7.60 -6.77
CA ARG A 46 -5.14 -8.68 -7.72
C ARG A 46 -5.96 -8.25 -8.94
N ARG A 47 -6.68 -7.12 -8.83
CA ARG A 47 -7.45 -6.53 -9.94
C ARG A 47 -6.65 -5.54 -10.79
N ASN A 48 -5.41 -5.27 -10.39
CA ASN A 48 -4.61 -4.20 -10.98
C ASN A 48 -3.35 -4.74 -11.65
N TYR A 49 -2.48 -5.43 -10.91
CA TYR A 49 -1.16 -5.79 -11.43
C TYR A 49 -1.19 -6.66 -12.71
N PRO A 50 -2.15 -7.61 -12.91
CA PRO A 50 -2.19 -8.34 -14.18
C PRO A 50 -2.53 -7.45 -15.37
N VAL A 51 -3.31 -6.38 -15.15
CA VAL A 51 -3.65 -5.41 -16.20
C VAL A 51 -2.44 -4.56 -16.57
N PHE A 52 -1.60 -4.18 -15.58
CA PHE A 52 -0.33 -3.52 -15.84
C PHE A 52 0.64 -4.43 -16.61
N ALA A 53 0.72 -5.71 -16.25
CA ALA A 53 1.51 -6.70 -16.97
C ALA A 53 1.05 -6.86 -18.43
N ALA A 54 -0.26 -6.99 -18.66
CA ALA A 54 -0.85 -7.04 -19.98
C ALA A 54 -0.60 -5.76 -20.82
N ALA A 55 -0.38 -4.63 -20.14
CA ALA A 55 -0.02 -3.37 -20.78
C ALA A 55 1.48 -3.26 -21.12
N GLY A 56 2.28 -4.31 -20.94
CA GLY A 56 3.71 -4.34 -21.27
C GLY A 56 4.62 -3.75 -20.17
N LEU A 57 4.18 -3.78 -18.91
CA LEU A 57 4.96 -3.39 -17.75
C LEU A 57 5.37 -4.64 -16.95
N HIS A 58 6.49 -4.57 -16.23
CA HIS A 58 6.87 -5.60 -15.26
C HIS A 58 6.22 -5.26 -13.92
N ALA A 59 5.05 -5.82 -13.66
CA ALA A 59 4.27 -5.58 -12.44
C ALA A 59 4.74 -6.51 -11.32
N VAL A 60 5.24 -5.94 -10.23
CA VAL A 60 5.73 -6.65 -9.04
C VAL A 60 4.90 -6.24 -7.83
N VAL A 61 4.24 -7.20 -7.20
CA VAL A 61 3.39 -6.98 -6.03
C VAL A 61 4.08 -7.55 -4.82
N VAL A 62 4.44 -6.71 -3.86
CA VAL A 62 5.26 -7.07 -2.69
C VAL A 62 4.38 -7.19 -1.44
N ASP A 63 4.58 -8.26 -0.69
CA ASP A 63 4.14 -8.32 0.70
C ASP A 63 5.24 -7.68 1.57
N THR A 64 4.96 -6.54 2.19
CA THR A 64 5.94 -5.90 3.09
C THR A 64 6.18 -6.78 4.32
N LEU A 65 7.39 -6.71 4.93
CA LEU A 65 7.69 -7.49 6.12
C LEU A 65 6.63 -7.28 7.22
N GLY A 66 6.28 -8.35 7.92
CA GLY A 66 5.22 -8.36 8.91
C GLY A 66 3.83 -8.61 8.33
N PHE A 67 3.67 -8.62 7.00
CA PHE A 67 2.39 -8.75 6.31
C PHE A 67 2.42 -9.90 5.29
N GLY A 68 1.24 -10.24 4.79
CA GLY A 68 1.06 -11.27 3.77
C GLY A 68 1.77 -12.57 4.12
N TYR A 69 2.55 -13.06 3.20
CA TYR A 69 3.36 -14.27 3.34
C TYR A 69 4.85 -13.99 3.59
N SER A 70 5.25 -12.72 3.69
CA SER A 70 6.62 -12.33 4.06
C SER A 70 6.96 -12.70 5.50
N SER A 71 8.25 -12.75 5.84
CA SER A 71 8.74 -12.96 7.19
C SER A 71 8.11 -11.97 8.19
N LYS A 72 7.85 -12.46 9.40
CA LYS A 72 7.16 -11.73 10.47
C LYS A 72 7.96 -11.80 11.78
N PRO A 73 9.17 -11.22 11.82
CA PRO A 73 9.95 -11.21 13.05
C PRO A 73 9.18 -10.50 14.17
N ASP A 74 9.20 -11.05 15.37
CA ASP A 74 8.50 -10.52 16.55
C ASP A 74 9.42 -9.75 17.51
N ASP A 75 10.71 -9.70 17.20
CA ASP A 75 11.78 -9.06 17.96
C ASP A 75 12.25 -7.71 17.36
N VAL A 76 11.60 -7.21 16.31
CA VAL A 76 11.93 -5.94 15.64
C VAL A 76 10.81 -4.91 15.77
N ASP A 77 11.17 -3.63 15.68
CA ASP A 77 10.20 -2.55 15.52
C ASP A 77 9.95 -2.28 14.03
N TYR A 78 8.68 -2.28 13.66
CA TYR A 78 8.25 -2.03 12.28
C TYR A 78 8.20 -0.53 11.97
N THR A 79 9.36 0.11 12.12
CA THR A 79 9.50 1.53 11.73
C THR A 79 9.50 1.69 10.22
N LEU A 80 9.16 2.88 9.74
CA LEU A 80 9.16 3.17 8.30
C LEU A 80 10.57 2.98 7.71
N ASP A 81 11.63 3.39 8.44
CA ASP A 81 13.03 3.22 8.01
C ASP A 81 13.43 1.74 7.88
N PHE A 82 13.05 0.90 8.84
CA PHE A 82 13.30 -0.53 8.78
C PHE A 82 12.62 -1.15 7.55
N LEU A 83 11.33 -0.87 7.36
CA LEU A 83 10.55 -1.43 6.25
C LEU A 83 11.05 -0.94 4.89
N VAL A 84 11.44 0.33 4.75
CA VAL A 84 12.04 0.87 3.53
C VAL A 84 13.41 0.27 3.26
N GLY A 85 14.22 0.05 4.31
CA GLY A 85 15.50 -0.66 4.18
C GLY A 85 15.34 -2.07 3.61
N LYS A 86 14.34 -2.82 4.10
CA LYS A 86 14.04 -4.17 3.61
C LYS A 86 13.37 -4.18 2.22
N LEU A 87 12.54 -3.19 1.92
CA LEU A 87 12.01 -3.00 0.56
C LEU A 87 13.15 -2.72 -0.43
N ARG A 88 14.11 -1.87 -0.07
CA ARG A 88 15.30 -1.59 -0.91
C ARG A 88 16.10 -2.87 -1.16
N ALA A 89 16.38 -3.65 -0.12
CA ALA A 89 17.05 -4.94 -0.26
C ALA A 89 16.30 -5.91 -1.18
N ALA A 90 14.96 -5.95 -1.09
CA ALA A 90 14.15 -6.76 -1.99
C ALA A 90 14.28 -6.29 -3.46
N LEU A 91 14.24 -4.99 -3.71
CA LEU A 91 14.40 -4.44 -5.06
C LEU A 91 15.81 -4.74 -5.62
N ASP A 92 16.86 -4.64 -4.79
CA ASP A 92 18.24 -4.97 -5.18
C ASP A 92 18.36 -6.44 -5.57
N ALA A 93 17.83 -7.34 -4.75
CA ALA A 93 17.84 -8.78 -5.01
C ALA A 93 17.01 -9.19 -6.24
N LEU A 94 15.97 -8.41 -6.58
CA LEU A 94 15.17 -8.57 -7.80
C LEU A 94 15.79 -7.90 -9.03
N GLY A 95 16.93 -7.22 -8.89
CA GLY A 95 17.60 -6.51 -9.99
C GLY A 95 16.85 -5.25 -10.45
N ILE A 96 15.97 -4.70 -9.61
CA ILE A 96 15.16 -3.51 -9.92
C ILE A 96 15.90 -2.25 -9.48
N SER A 97 16.71 -1.70 -10.35
CA SER A 97 17.49 -0.50 -10.10
C SER A 97 16.67 0.80 -10.23
N ARG A 98 15.58 0.77 -11.03
CA ARG A 98 14.68 1.90 -11.25
C ARG A 98 13.25 1.41 -11.50
N CYS A 99 12.25 2.04 -10.86
CA CYS A 99 10.86 1.62 -10.98
C CYS A 99 9.88 2.79 -10.77
N ALA A 100 8.61 2.55 -11.12
CA ALA A 100 7.49 3.29 -10.56
C ALA A 100 6.99 2.58 -9.30
N LEU A 101 6.57 3.34 -8.29
CA LEU A 101 5.94 2.81 -7.09
C LEU A 101 4.45 3.14 -7.08
N VAL A 102 3.64 2.14 -6.76
CA VAL A 102 2.19 2.25 -6.59
C VAL A 102 1.86 1.91 -5.14
N GLY A 103 1.53 2.89 -4.32
CA GLY A 103 1.37 2.70 -2.89
C GLY A 103 0.00 3.12 -2.37
N ASN A 104 -0.63 2.27 -1.56
CA ASN A 104 -1.88 2.58 -0.85
C ASN A 104 -1.60 2.75 0.65
N SER A 105 -2.12 3.82 1.26
CA SER A 105 -2.07 4.00 2.72
C SER A 105 -0.63 3.93 3.26
N HIS A 106 -0.33 2.98 4.12
CA HIS A 106 1.03 2.67 4.61
C HIS A 106 2.01 2.39 3.45
N GLY A 107 1.58 1.64 2.43
CA GLY A 107 2.39 1.42 1.22
C GLY A 107 2.71 2.72 0.47
N GLY A 108 1.82 3.71 0.54
CA GLY A 108 2.06 5.06 0.04
C GLY A 108 3.12 5.81 0.86
N ALA A 109 3.12 5.66 2.19
CA ALA A 109 4.18 6.21 3.05
C ALA A 109 5.54 5.57 2.76
N LEU A 110 5.59 4.23 2.56
CA LEU A 110 6.81 3.52 2.13
C LEU A 110 7.31 4.05 0.78
N ALA A 111 6.42 4.26 -0.18
CA ALA A 111 6.77 4.77 -1.50
C ALA A 111 7.35 6.20 -1.43
N ILE A 112 6.73 7.08 -0.64
CA ILE A 112 7.22 8.45 -0.40
C ILE A 112 8.61 8.40 0.24
N LYS A 113 8.77 7.61 1.31
CA LYS A 113 10.04 7.52 2.04
C LYS A 113 11.16 6.97 1.15
N LEU A 114 10.90 5.92 0.36
CA LEU A 114 11.88 5.39 -0.57
C LEU A 114 12.27 6.42 -1.64
N ALA A 115 11.31 7.20 -2.14
CA ALA A 115 11.60 8.26 -3.12
C ALA A 115 12.42 9.43 -2.53
N LEU A 116 12.27 9.69 -1.23
CA LEU A 116 13.09 10.68 -0.52
C LEU A 116 14.51 10.16 -0.28
N ASP A 117 14.66 8.90 0.12
CA ASP A 117 15.93 8.28 0.49
C ASP A 117 16.77 7.86 -0.74
N ASP A 118 16.14 7.50 -1.85
CA ASP A 118 16.77 7.02 -3.08
C ASP A 118 16.05 7.60 -4.32
N PRO A 119 16.19 8.91 -4.56
CA PRO A 119 15.46 9.59 -5.64
C PRO A 119 15.84 9.08 -7.04
N GLY A 120 17.01 8.49 -7.21
CA GLY A 120 17.44 7.87 -8.47
C GLY A 120 16.68 6.61 -8.84
N ARG A 121 16.21 5.88 -7.85
CA ARG A 121 15.46 4.62 -8.00
C ARG A 121 14.01 4.84 -8.40
N VAL A 122 13.36 5.89 -7.89
CA VAL A 122 11.94 6.10 -8.07
C VAL A 122 11.66 7.05 -9.22
N ALA A 123 11.26 6.49 -10.35
CA ALA A 123 10.96 7.26 -11.55
C ALA A 123 9.61 7.99 -11.46
N ARG A 124 8.61 7.38 -10.81
CA ARG A 124 7.24 7.91 -10.65
C ARG A 124 6.59 7.38 -9.39
N LEU A 125 5.70 8.17 -8.81
CA LEU A 125 4.86 7.77 -7.68
C LEU A 125 3.38 7.79 -8.08
N VAL A 126 2.69 6.67 -7.86
CA VAL A 126 1.24 6.59 -7.83
C VAL A 126 0.82 6.37 -6.39
N LEU A 127 0.11 7.31 -5.81
CA LEU A 127 -0.24 7.33 -4.40
C LEU A 127 -1.75 7.26 -4.21
N MET A 128 -2.22 6.29 -3.44
CA MET A 128 -3.62 6.20 -3.02
C MET A 128 -3.71 6.44 -1.53
N ALA A 129 -4.23 7.60 -1.16
CA ALA A 129 -4.44 7.98 0.23
C ALA A 129 -3.25 7.61 1.15
N PRO A 130 -2.01 8.07 0.85
CA PRO A 130 -0.82 7.70 1.62
C PRO A 130 -0.92 8.14 3.07
N GLY A 131 -0.38 7.33 3.98
CA GLY A 131 -0.18 7.70 5.38
C GLY A 131 0.94 8.73 5.56
N GLY A 132 0.98 9.37 6.73
CA GLY A 132 2.05 10.29 7.10
C GLY A 132 1.90 11.72 6.58
N LEU A 133 0.75 12.08 6.01
CA LEU A 133 0.49 13.45 5.50
C LEU A 133 -0.18 14.38 6.51
N GLU A 134 -0.68 13.82 7.58
CA GLU A 134 -1.30 14.54 8.70
C GLU A 134 -0.57 14.17 10.00
N GLU A 135 -0.78 14.97 11.02
CA GLU A 135 -0.34 14.64 12.38
C GLU A 135 -1.07 13.39 12.89
N ARG A 136 -0.41 12.66 13.78
CA ARG A 136 -0.94 11.40 14.33
C ARG A 136 -2.33 11.55 14.95
N GLU A 137 -2.58 12.67 15.63
CA GLU A 137 -3.85 12.99 16.29
C GLU A 137 -5.01 13.09 15.31
N VAL A 138 -4.76 13.47 14.06
CA VAL A 138 -5.77 13.52 12.99
C VAL A 138 -6.15 12.09 12.60
N TYR A 139 -5.16 11.23 12.34
CA TYR A 139 -5.42 9.82 12.03
C TYR A 139 -6.18 9.10 13.15
N MET A 140 -5.83 9.37 14.41
CA MET A 140 -6.49 8.76 15.57
C MET A 140 -7.96 9.16 15.73
N LYS A 141 -8.42 10.20 15.05
CA LYS A 141 -9.84 10.60 14.99
C LYS A 141 -10.60 9.90 13.87
N MET A 142 -9.91 9.34 12.88
CA MET A 142 -10.55 8.68 11.74
C MET A 142 -11.29 7.40 12.17
N PRO A 143 -12.56 7.24 11.76
CA PRO A 143 -13.39 6.09 12.18
C PRO A 143 -12.76 4.74 11.83
N GLY A 144 -12.18 4.62 10.62
CA GLY A 144 -11.51 3.42 10.14
C GLY A 144 -10.29 3.04 10.98
N ILE A 145 -9.43 3.99 11.31
CA ILE A 145 -8.27 3.77 12.18
C ILE A 145 -8.71 3.33 13.57
N ARG A 146 -9.68 4.01 14.17
CA ARG A 146 -10.21 3.66 15.50
C ARG A 146 -10.79 2.26 15.54
N THR A 147 -11.57 1.89 14.53
CA THR A 147 -12.19 0.56 14.43
C THR A 147 -11.13 -0.51 14.23
N MET A 148 -10.19 -0.29 13.32
CA MET A 148 -9.08 -1.20 13.07
C MET A 148 -8.24 -1.44 14.33
N MET A 149 -7.90 -0.39 15.06
CA MET A 149 -7.14 -0.52 16.32
C MET A 149 -7.92 -1.28 17.39
N LYS A 150 -9.22 -1.02 17.54
CA LYS A 150 -10.06 -1.77 18.49
C LYS A 150 -10.06 -3.26 18.20
N VAL A 151 -10.33 -3.64 16.95
CA VAL A 151 -10.35 -5.05 16.52
C VAL A 151 -9.01 -5.73 16.80
N PHE A 152 -7.92 -5.05 16.49
CA PHE A 152 -6.59 -5.63 16.61
C PHE A 152 -6.11 -5.73 18.07
N LEU A 153 -6.28 -4.67 18.87
CA LEU A 153 -5.87 -4.65 20.28
C LEU A 153 -6.72 -5.58 21.14
N ALA A 154 -8.00 -5.71 20.84
CA ALA A 154 -8.87 -6.66 21.54
C ALA A 154 -8.49 -8.12 21.26
N GLY A 155 -7.73 -8.40 20.20
CA GLY A 155 -7.42 -9.76 19.76
C GLY A 155 -8.66 -10.52 19.22
N ASP A 156 -9.74 -9.81 18.95
CA ASP A 156 -11.00 -10.35 18.45
C ASP A 156 -10.99 -10.41 16.91
N LEU A 157 -10.10 -11.25 16.36
CA LEU A 157 -10.00 -11.46 14.93
C LEU A 157 -11.04 -12.49 14.47
N THR A 158 -12.24 -12.01 14.22
CA THR A 158 -13.36 -12.77 13.64
C THR A 158 -13.71 -12.23 12.27
N ARG A 159 -14.46 -13.01 11.48
CA ARG A 159 -15.00 -12.52 10.20
C ARG A 159 -15.85 -11.25 10.40
N GLU A 160 -16.66 -11.22 11.45
CA GLU A 160 -17.52 -10.08 11.75
C GLU A 160 -16.72 -8.82 12.13
N SER A 161 -15.69 -8.96 12.97
CA SER A 161 -14.84 -7.84 13.36
C SER A 161 -14.06 -7.27 12.18
N LEU A 162 -13.55 -8.14 11.28
CA LEU A 162 -12.91 -7.73 10.03
C LEU A 162 -13.91 -7.05 9.07
N ARG A 163 -15.12 -7.58 8.94
CA ARG A 163 -16.17 -6.96 8.11
C ARG A 163 -16.38 -5.50 8.50
N ARG A 164 -16.50 -5.19 9.78
CA ARG A 164 -16.64 -3.81 10.27
C ARG A 164 -15.48 -2.89 9.86
N VAL A 165 -14.26 -3.42 9.79
CA VAL A 165 -13.09 -2.66 9.32
C VAL A 165 -13.15 -2.43 7.81
N PHE A 166 -13.49 -3.48 7.03
CA PHE A 166 -13.49 -3.39 5.57
C PHE A 166 -14.67 -2.59 5.00
N GLU A 167 -15.81 -2.60 5.67
CA GLU A 167 -16.95 -1.72 5.32
C GLU A 167 -16.59 -0.23 5.45
N LEU A 168 -15.66 0.13 6.32
CA LEU A 168 -15.13 1.48 6.42
C LEU A 168 -14.03 1.79 5.38
N GLN A 169 -13.43 0.77 4.74
CA GLN A 169 -12.44 0.98 3.68
C GLN A 169 -13.07 1.30 2.33
N LEU A 170 -14.32 0.92 2.14
CA LEU A 170 -15.06 1.05 0.89
C LEU A 170 -16.29 1.92 1.10
N TYR A 171 -16.60 2.78 0.14
CA TYR A 171 -17.89 3.47 0.09
C TYR A 171 -19.02 2.48 -0.21
N ASN A 172 -18.78 1.61 -1.20
CA ASN A 172 -19.69 0.52 -1.52
C ASN A 172 -19.37 -0.75 -0.70
N SER A 173 -19.98 -0.89 0.47
CA SER A 173 -19.79 -2.04 1.36
C SER A 173 -20.17 -3.40 0.76
N ALA A 174 -20.98 -3.43 -0.31
CA ALA A 174 -21.33 -4.68 -1.01
C ALA A 174 -20.14 -5.37 -1.66
N LEU A 175 -19.01 -4.68 -1.82
CA LEU A 175 -17.76 -5.24 -2.29
C LEU A 175 -17.02 -6.05 -1.21
N VAL A 176 -17.43 -6.00 0.05
CA VAL A 176 -16.88 -6.80 1.15
C VAL A 176 -17.51 -8.18 1.13
N THR A 177 -16.92 -9.10 0.38
CA THR A 177 -17.39 -10.48 0.27
C THR A 177 -16.83 -11.38 1.37
N ASP A 178 -17.50 -12.48 1.65
CA ASP A 178 -17.01 -13.48 2.62
C ASP A 178 -15.66 -14.06 2.19
N GLU A 179 -15.43 -14.21 0.89
CA GLU A 179 -14.16 -14.69 0.34
C GLU A 179 -12.98 -13.76 0.70
N ILE A 180 -13.18 -12.44 0.58
CA ILE A 180 -12.16 -11.46 1.00
C ILE A 180 -11.92 -11.55 2.51
N LEU A 181 -12.97 -11.71 3.30
CA LEU A 181 -12.85 -11.79 4.75
C LEU A 181 -12.11 -13.05 5.20
N ASP A 182 -12.39 -14.20 4.58
CA ASP A 182 -11.73 -15.46 4.91
C ASP A 182 -10.24 -15.42 4.57
N GLU A 183 -9.88 -14.95 3.38
CA GLU A 183 -8.49 -14.75 2.96
C GLU A 183 -7.74 -13.83 3.95
N ARG A 184 -8.36 -12.73 4.29
CA ARG A 184 -7.75 -11.76 5.22
C ARG A 184 -7.64 -12.28 6.64
N LEU A 185 -8.63 -13.02 7.10
CA LEU A 185 -8.64 -13.62 8.44
C LEU A 185 -7.53 -14.66 8.61
N GLU A 186 -7.32 -15.49 7.59
CA GLU A 186 -6.24 -16.49 7.57
C GLU A 186 -4.88 -15.82 7.77
N ILE A 187 -4.57 -14.80 6.97
CA ILE A 187 -3.30 -14.06 7.06
C ILE A 187 -3.20 -13.28 8.37
N ALA A 188 -4.29 -12.64 8.83
CA ALA A 188 -4.29 -11.83 10.04
C ALA A 188 -3.95 -12.65 11.30
N ARG A 189 -4.36 -13.92 11.34
CA ARG A 189 -4.03 -14.85 12.45
C ARG A 189 -2.54 -15.16 12.55
N LEU A 190 -1.81 -15.05 11.46
CA LEU A 190 -0.36 -15.24 11.40
C LEU A 190 0.42 -13.97 11.74
N GLN A 191 -0.26 -12.84 11.90
CA GLN A 191 0.37 -11.54 12.10
C GLN A 191 0.70 -11.32 13.58
N PRO A 192 1.99 -11.12 13.96
CA PRO A 192 2.33 -10.77 15.34
C PRO A 192 1.70 -9.44 15.75
N LYS A 193 1.26 -9.34 16.99
CA LYS A 193 0.71 -8.08 17.53
C LYS A 193 1.72 -6.93 17.41
N ARG A 194 3.01 -7.23 17.48
CA ARG A 194 4.09 -6.24 17.36
C ARG A 194 4.05 -5.48 16.04
N VAL A 195 3.64 -6.10 14.94
CA VAL A 195 3.50 -5.44 13.63
C VAL A 195 2.68 -4.14 13.73
N LEU A 196 1.53 -4.19 14.39
CA LEU A 196 0.67 -3.00 14.51
C LEU A 196 0.98 -2.14 15.75
N THR A 197 1.55 -2.71 16.81
CA THR A 197 1.90 -1.94 18.02
C THR A 197 3.19 -1.15 17.86
N SER A 198 4.11 -1.58 17.00
CA SER A 198 5.36 -0.88 16.71
C SER A 198 5.40 -0.19 15.34
N LEU A 199 4.33 -0.36 14.52
CA LEU A 199 4.24 0.34 13.23
C LEU A 199 4.21 1.84 13.45
N GLN A 200 5.21 2.52 12.90
CA GLN A 200 5.35 3.98 13.01
C GLN A 200 5.50 4.59 11.62
N VAL A 201 4.61 5.52 11.32
CA VAL A 201 4.71 6.37 10.13
C VAL A 201 4.93 7.81 10.63
N PRO A 202 6.13 8.37 10.38
CA PRO A 202 6.40 9.76 10.77
C PRO A 202 5.57 10.74 9.92
N HIS A 203 5.50 11.99 10.36
CA HIS A 203 4.88 13.05 9.57
C HIS A 203 5.77 13.41 8.37
N LEU A 204 5.37 12.98 7.17
CA LEU A 204 6.13 13.14 5.92
C LEU A 204 5.79 14.44 5.17
N ALA A 205 4.67 15.09 5.49
CA ALA A 205 4.22 16.28 4.77
C ALA A 205 5.29 17.39 4.66
N PRO A 206 6.10 17.70 5.69
CA PRO A 206 7.16 18.71 5.57
C PRO A 206 8.28 18.34 4.57
N LEU A 207 8.41 17.07 4.23
CA LEU A 207 9.45 16.56 3.34
C LEU A 207 9.00 16.45 1.86
N LEU A 208 7.70 16.59 1.59
CA LEU A 208 7.14 16.36 0.25
C LEU A 208 7.76 17.25 -0.83
N SER A 209 8.17 18.48 -0.50
CA SER A 209 8.81 19.40 -1.44
C SER A 209 10.18 18.92 -1.97
N GLN A 210 10.77 17.92 -1.30
CA GLN A 210 12.05 17.31 -1.68
C GLN A 210 11.88 16.17 -2.70
N LEU A 211 10.65 15.70 -2.95
CA LEU A 211 10.36 14.68 -3.96
C LEU A 211 10.71 15.20 -5.37
N GLN A 212 11.47 14.39 -6.12
CA GLN A 212 12.01 14.77 -7.42
C GLN A 212 11.27 14.14 -8.60
N CYS A 213 10.51 13.07 -8.36
CA CYS A 213 9.78 12.38 -9.41
C CYS A 213 8.35 12.91 -9.59
N PRO A 214 7.76 12.75 -10.79
CA PRO A 214 6.34 13.01 -11.01
C PRO A 214 5.43 12.16 -10.11
N ILE A 215 4.31 12.76 -9.68
CA ILE A 215 3.38 12.14 -8.75
C ILE A 215 1.96 12.16 -9.33
N PHE A 216 1.28 11.02 -9.25
CA PHE A 216 -0.16 10.93 -9.47
C PHE A 216 -0.83 10.44 -8.18
N ALA A 217 -1.63 11.28 -7.54
CA ALA A 217 -2.34 10.95 -6.33
C ALA A 217 -3.83 10.76 -6.62
N LEU A 218 -4.40 9.66 -6.10
CA LEU A 218 -5.83 9.34 -6.19
C LEU A 218 -6.40 9.23 -4.77
N TRP A 219 -7.61 9.78 -4.57
CA TRP A 219 -8.25 9.78 -3.26
C TRP A 219 -9.76 9.69 -3.35
N GLY A 220 -10.37 8.84 -2.53
CA GLY A 220 -11.81 8.87 -2.29
C GLY A 220 -12.16 9.98 -1.30
N MET A 221 -13.19 10.75 -1.60
CA MET A 221 -13.65 11.84 -0.72
C MET A 221 -14.28 11.30 0.58
N ASP A 222 -14.74 10.05 0.56
CA ASP A 222 -15.39 9.36 1.67
C ASP A 222 -14.43 8.43 2.44
N ASP A 223 -13.11 8.65 2.29
CA ASP A 223 -12.08 7.87 2.97
C ASP A 223 -12.17 8.03 4.50
N GLN A 224 -12.38 6.91 5.20
CA GLN A 224 -12.52 6.85 6.65
C GLN A 224 -11.21 6.53 7.38
N PHE A 225 -10.07 6.43 6.65
CA PHE A 225 -8.74 6.13 7.20
C PHE A 225 -7.74 7.26 7.05
N CYS A 226 -7.67 7.86 5.86
CA CYS A 226 -6.76 8.97 5.56
C CYS A 226 -7.57 10.16 5.03
N PRO A 227 -7.54 11.30 5.71
CA PRO A 227 -8.32 12.47 5.28
C PRO A 227 -7.94 12.92 3.88
N SER A 228 -8.93 13.28 3.05
CA SER A 228 -8.71 13.76 1.68
C SER A 228 -7.98 15.11 1.61
N THR A 229 -7.81 15.81 2.74
CA THR A 229 -6.93 17.00 2.88
C THR A 229 -5.48 16.69 2.49
N GLY A 230 -5.03 15.44 2.70
CA GLY A 230 -3.71 14.98 2.27
C GLY A 230 -3.48 15.12 0.76
N ALA A 231 -4.52 14.99 -0.06
CA ALA A 231 -4.46 15.22 -1.50
C ALA A 231 -4.09 16.67 -1.84
N ILE A 232 -4.67 17.64 -1.11
CA ILE A 232 -4.36 19.07 -1.26
C ILE A 232 -2.94 19.36 -0.78
N THR A 233 -2.50 18.71 0.30
CA THR A 233 -1.14 18.81 0.81
C THR A 233 -0.11 18.37 -0.24
N ILE A 234 -0.32 17.23 -0.91
CA ILE A 234 0.53 16.78 -2.02
C ILE A 234 0.51 17.80 -3.16
N ALA A 235 -0.68 18.23 -3.61
CA ALA A 235 -0.82 19.16 -4.73
C ALA A 235 -0.09 20.51 -4.51
N ARG A 236 -0.03 20.97 -3.27
CA ARG A 236 0.63 22.25 -2.91
C ARG A 236 2.13 22.09 -2.68
N SER A 237 2.57 20.95 -2.20
CA SER A 237 3.96 20.74 -1.76
C SER A 237 4.86 20.15 -2.84
N CYS A 238 4.31 19.37 -3.77
CA CYS A 238 5.09 18.64 -4.76
C CYS A 238 5.06 19.32 -6.13
N LYS A 239 6.17 19.23 -6.84
CA LYS A 239 6.27 19.62 -8.27
C LYS A 239 5.74 18.47 -9.15
N GLN A 240 5.32 18.77 -10.37
CA GLN A 240 4.88 17.78 -11.37
C GLN A 240 3.83 16.79 -10.80
N THR A 241 2.82 17.32 -10.11
CA THR A 241 1.80 16.54 -9.42
C THR A 241 0.46 16.64 -10.14
N ARG A 242 -0.21 15.50 -10.27
CA ARG A 242 -1.62 15.40 -10.64
C ARG A 242 -2.38 14.78 -9.48
N VAL A 243 -3.55 15.31 -9.18
CA VAL A 243 -4.42 14.83 -8.10
C VAL A 243 -5.81 14.56 -8.64
N LEU A 244 -6.36 13.41 -8.33
CA LEU A 244 -7.73 13.04 -8.63
C LEU A 244 -8.49 12.77 -7.34
N LEU A 245 -9.53 13.55 -7.09
CA LEU A 245 -10.48 13.34 -6.00
C LEU A 245 -11.76 12.74 -6.56
N LEU A 246 -12.25 11.69 -5.94
CA LEU A 246 -13.43 10.95 -6.38
C LEU A 246 -14.48 10.98 -5.27
N SER A 247 -15.65 11.55 -5.55
CA SER A 247 -16.82 11.47 -4.67
C SER A 247 -17.42 10.07 -4.70
N GLU A 248 -17.98 9.63 -3.59
CA GLU A 248 -18.61 8.29 -3.44
C GLU A 248 -17.58 7.14 -3.56
N TYR A 249 -16.33 7.37 -3.13
CA TYR A 249 -15.29 6.35 -3.01
C TYR A 249 -14.57 6.45 -1.67
N GLY A 250 -14.22 5.29 -1.12
CA GLY A 250 -13.52 5.13 0.14
C GLY A 250 -12.00 5.08 -0.01
N HIS A 251 -11.37 4.37 0.91
CA HIS A 251 -9.91 4.25 1.02
C HIS A 251 -9.26 3.38 -0.07
N TRP A 252 -10.02 2.45 -0.68
CA TRP A 252 -9.53 1.50 -1.68
C TRP A 252 -10.01 1.83 -3.10
N VAL A 253 -9.65 3.00 -3.61
CA VAL A 253 -9.97 3.43 -4.98
C VAL A 253 -9.58 2.37 -6.02
N MET A 254 -8.42 1.70 -5.84
CA MET A 254 -7.92 0.65 -6.74
C MET A 254 -8.81 -0.62 -6.77
N VAL A 255 -9.68 -0.78 -5.77
CA VAL A 255 -10.66 -1.88 -5.71
C VAL A 255 -12.03 -1.41 -6.23
N GLU A 256 -12.51 -0.25 -5.74
CA GLU A 256 -13.83 0.29 -6.08
C GLU A 256 -13.90 0.78 -7.53
N GLN A 257 -12.80 1.34 -8.04
CA GLN A 257 -12.67 1.85 -9.40
C GLN A 257 -11.50 1.25 -10.17
N ALA A 258 -11.35 -0.06 -10.10
CA ALA A 258 -10.20 -0.75 -10.67
C ALA A 258 -9.95 -0.42 -12.16
N ALA A 259 -11.00 -0.31 -12.98
CA ALA A 259 -10.86 0.01 -14.40
C ALA A 259 -10.31 1.43 -14.62
N LEU A 260 -10.86 2.43 -13.94
CA LEU A 260 -10.38 3.81 -14.01
C LEU A 260 -8.96 3.94 -13.48
N PHE A 261 -8.71 3.35 -12.29
CA PHE A 261 -7.41 3.30 -11.67
C PHE A 261 -6.36 2.72 -12.62
N ASN A 262 -6.60 1.52 -13.17
CA ASN A 262 -5.65 0.85 -14.05
C ASN A 262 -5.33 1.71 -15.27
N ARG A 263 -6.36 2.24 -15.96
CA ARG A 263 -6.18 3.08 -17.16
C ARG A 263 -5.31 4.30 -16.86
N LEU A 264 -5.71 5.11 -15.87
CA LEU A 264 -5.03 6.37 -15.58
C LEU A 264 -3.60 6.16 -15.05
N CYS A 265 -3.39 5.13 -14.22
CA CYS A 265 -2.08 4.86 -13.65
C CYS A 265 -1.11 4.26 -14.68
N ILE A 266 -1.59 3.39 -15.58
CA ILE A 266 -0.78 2.86 -16.69
C ILE A 266 -0.36 3.99 -17.62
N ASP A 267 -1.29 4.86 -18.01
CA ASP A 267 -0.99 6.02 -18.86
C ASP A 267 0.07 6.90 -18.19
N PHE A 268 -0.12 7.25 -16.91
CA PHE A 268 0.83 8.05 -16.16
C PHE A 268 2.21 7.39 -16.05
N VAL A 269 2.29 6.09 -15.78
CA VAL A 269 3.57 5.38 -15.69
C VAL A 269 4.31 5.40 -17.01
N LYS A 270 3.60 5.25 -18.13
CA LYS A 270 4.18 5.20 -19.47
C LYS A 270 4.61 6.55 -20.05
N GLU A 271 4.19 7.67 -19.49
CA GLU A 271 4.55 9.01 -19.98
C GLU A 271 6.06 9.34 -19.99
N GLY A 272 6.93 8.48 -19.57
CA GLY A 272 8.36 8.76 -19.51
C GLY A 272 9.22 7.51 -19.35
N THR A 273 8.68 6.39 -19.80
CA THR A 273 9.39 5.10 -19.85
C THR A 273 9.78 4.77 -21.28
#